data_e01ad0ac0c5712fecaba894ad403bdd9
#
_entry.id   e01ad0ac0c5712fecaba894ad403bdd9
#
_cell.length_a   1.000
_cell.length_b   1.000
_cell.length_c   1.000
_cell.angle_alpha   90.00
_cell.angle_beta   90.00
_cell.angle_gamma   90.00
#
_symmetry.space_group_name_H-M   'P 1'
#
loop_
_entity.id
_entity.type
_entity.pdbx_description
1 polymer ?
#
loop_
_entity_poly.entity_id
_entity_poly.type
_entity_poly.pdbx_seq_one_letter_code
_entity_poly.pdbx_strand_id
1 'polypeptide(L)'
;FSNWDSQMCSATTSCSSIAAILVRYVNKRTLLDSINHKSNLHLSGWFYKGSILFQLFISIGFVFCTLVMMKQLNFLQNSKELGLEKHNVGAILSIYGFENTPFKEILKQMPDVTECLCGFSSPIPKSSFSSYELREWEGQTDKEQRIKLENETINQDYVDFFQIDVIEGDMLDEKDGQGVVVINEAAVKAFGWSQPIGKKIYLNEVCTVKGVIRDIYYNAPIYPVIPAVFFLPKDNPGNGNRGPFLFKFKEGTWKTVYQKLQEEAHKDNMDAVLNLINMEDTYNEYMKSENTLSKLLSVVSLICIVIAVFGIFSLVTLSCEQRRKEIAIRKVNGASVKVILNLFFKEYLILLVIASFMAFPLSYLIMKYWLEGYVKQTPINFWIYGGIFAGMLLIIFLSIIWRVWKAARQNPAEVIKSE
;
A
#
# COMPACT_ATOMS: atom_id res chain seq x y z
N PHE A 1 -16.23 -7.75 17.68
CA PHE A 1 -16.22 -6.33 18.12
C PHE A 1 -15.80 -6.20 19.60
N SER A 2 -16.21 -7.09 20.50
CA SER A 2 -15.91 -6.98 21.94
C SER A 2 -14.44 -7.17 22.36
N ASN A 3 -13.62 -7.84 21.56
CA ASN A 3 -12.18 -8.05 21.86
C ASN A 3 -11.30 -6.85 21.53
N TRP A 4 -11.72 -6.00 20.61
CA TRP A 4 -10.97 -4.79 20.20
C TRP A 4 -11.08 -3.67 21.24
N ASP A 5 -12.28 -3.50 21.82
CA ASP A 5 -12.53 -2.48 22.85
C ASP A 5 -11.77 -2.79 24.14
N SER A 6 -11.63 -4.06 24.51
CA SER A 6 -10.85 -4.47 25.69
C SER A 6 -9.35 -4.28 25.49
N GLN A 7 -8.81 -4.52 24.30
CA GLN A 7 -7.40 -4.29 23.99
C GLN A 7 -7.05 -2.79 23.88
N MET A 8 -7.93 -1.99 23.29
CA MET A 8 -7.79 -0.53 23.26
C MET A 8 -7.84 0.07 24.66
N CYS A 9 -8.73 -0.39 25.52
CA CYS A 9 -8.83 0.07 26.91
C CYS A 9 -7.59 -0.32 27.74
N SER A 10 -7.03 -1.51 27.52
CA SER A 10 -5.79 -1.94 28.19
C SER A 10 -4.55 -1.16 27.71
N ALA A 11 -4.48 -0.83 26.43
CA ALA A 11 -3.38 -0.03 25.87
C ALA A 11 -3.42 1.43 26.36
N THR A 12 -4.60 2.03 26.46
CA THR A 12 -4.76 3.41 26.98
C THR A 12 -4.48 3.49 28.47
N THR A 13 -4.88 2.50 29.25
CA THR A 13 -4.55 2.42 30.69
C THR A 13 -3.05 2.19 30.92
N SER A 14 -2.39 1.40 30.10
CA SER A 14 -0.93 1.20 30.15
C SER A 14 -0.16 2.47 29.79
N CYS A 15 -0.57 3.21 28.75
CA CYS A 15 0.02 4.49 28.39
C CYS A 15 -0.17 5.56 29.47
N SER A 16 -1.34 5.65 30.08
CA SER A 16 -1.61 6.59 31.18
C SER A 16 -0.82 6.26 32.44
N SER A 17 -0.63 4.97 32.72
CA SER A 17 0.20 4.51 33.85
C SER A 17 1.69 4.84 33.67
N ILE A 18 2.24 4.65 32.46
CA ILE A 18 3.62 5.02 32.12
C ILE A 18 3.81 6.55 32.20
N ALA A 19 2.85 7.33 31.65
CA ALA A 19 2.88 8.78 31.74
C ALA A 19 2.80 9.26 33.21
N ALA A 20 1.96 8.66 34.06
CA ALA A 20 1.84 8.98 35.47
C ALA A 20 3.12 8.62 36.27
N ILE A 21 3.79 7.52 35.94
CA ILE A 21 5.07 7.13 36.52
C ILE A 21 6.15 8.13 36.12
N LEU A 22 6.23 8.54 34.86
CA LEU A 22 7.16 9.54 34.37
C LEU A 22 6.95 10.90 35.04
N VAL A 23 5.69 11.36 35.11
CA VAL A 23 5.32 12.63 35.77
C VAL A 23 5.65 12.58 37.30
N ARG A 24 5.36 11.47 37.98
CA ARG A 24 5.72 11.29 39.38
C ARG A 24 7.24 11.27 39.59
N TYR A 25 7.98 10.62 38.71
CA TYR A 25 9.44 10.57 38.77
C TYR A 25 10.08 11.96 38.54
N VAL A 26 9.55 12.71 37.56
CA VAL A 26 9.98 14.10 37.25
C VAL A 26 9.63 15.03 38.43
N ASN A 27 8.42 14.99 38.98
CA ASN A 27 8.00 15.84 40.10
C ASN A 27 8.72 15.50 41.38
N LYS A 28 9.04 14.24 41.66
CA LYS A 28 9.82 13.86 42.86
C LYS A 28 11.27 14.36 42.79
N ARG A 29 11.82 14.51 41.55
CA ARG A 29 13.17 15.05 41.36
C ARG A 29 13.26 16.57 41.45
N THR A 30 12.26 17.28 40.90
CA THR A 30 12.26 18.77 40.97
C THR A 30 12.23 19.28 42.40
N LEU A 31 11.61 18.59 43.36
CA LEU A 31 11.58 18.96 44.77
C LEU A 31 12.89 18.65 45.48
N LEU A 32 13.58 17.55 45.14
CA LEU A 32 14.87 17.18 45.80
C LEU A 32 16.07 17.95 45.23
N ASP A 33 16.03 18.28 43.91
CA ASP A 33 17.12 19.03 43.26
C ASP A 33 17.10 20.54 43.60
N SER A 34 15.95 21.09 44.04
CA SER A 34 15.85 22.46 44.53
C SER A 34 16.53 22.65 45.89
N ILE A 35 16.77 21.57 46.65
CA ILE A 35 17.39 21.61 48.00
C ILE A 35 18.89 21.34 47.93
N ASN A 36 19.39 20.64 46.90
CA ASN A 36 20.80 20.25 46.76
C ASN A 36 21.46 20.83 45.51
N HIS A 37 22.00 22.03 45.63
CA HIS A 37 22.57 22.83 44.54
C HIS A 37 23.89 22.30 43.94
N LYS A 38 24.36 21.10 44.21
CA LYS A 38 25.72 20.70 43.77
C LYS A 38 26.00 19.26 43.29
N SER A 39 25.04 18.39 43.08
CA SER A 39 25.43 17.08 42.54
C SER A 39 24.34 16.45 41.64
N ASN A 40 24.65 16.17 40.41
CA ASN A 40 24.00 15.27 39.43
C ASN A 40 23.68 15.87 38.03
N LEU A 41 24.44 16.85 37.59
CA LEU A 41 24.38 17.30 36.15
C LEU A 41 24.71 16.20 35.15
N HIS A 42 25.47 15.16 35.59
CA HIS A 42 25.90 14.09 34.69
C HIS A 42 24.82 13.03 34.41
N LEU A 43 23.98 12.70 35.37
CA LEU A 43 22.87 11.75 35.22
C LEU A 43 21.69 12.35 34.42
N SER A 44 21.49 13.67 34.53
CA SER A 44 20.46 14.39 33.74
C SER A 44 20.74 14.35 32.25
N GLY A 45 21.99 14.57 31.81
CA GLY A 45 22.37 14.58 30.39
C GLY A 45 22.17 13.23 29.69
N TRP A 46 22.40 12.12 30.37
CA TRP A 46 22.25 10.78 29.79
C TRP A 46 20.78 10.41 29.60
N PHE A 47 19.92 10.79 30.53
CA PHE A 47 18.47 10.57 30.43
C PHE A 47 17.85 11.31 29.24
N TYR A 48 18.25 12.57 29.00
CA TYR A 48 17.78 13.34 27.84
C TYR A 48 18.27 12.77 26.53
N LYS A 49 19.49 12.28 26.41
CA LYS A 49 20.03 11.61 25.23
C LYS A 49 19.28 10.30 24.96
N GLY A 50 18.97 9.54 26.00
CA GLY A 50 18.17 8.33 25.90
C GLY A 50 16.75 8.60 25.40
N SER A 51 16.13 9.68 25.86
CA SER A 51 14.79 10.11 25.37
C SER A 51 14.79 10.45 23.89
N ILE A 52 15.80 11.19 23.40
CA ILE A 52 15.92 11.49 21.96
C ILE A 52 16.22 10.25 21.14
N LEU A 53 17.11 9.39 21.62
CA LEU A 53 17.41 8.15 20.94
C LEU A 53 16.14 7.32 20.76
N PHE A 54 15.30 7.23 21.79
CA PHE A 54 14.01 6.56 21.72
C PHE A 54 13.02 7.24 20.76
N GLN A 55 12.95 8.58 20.79
CA GLN A 55 12.12 9.34 19.83
C GLN A 55 12.55 9.12 18.37
N LEU A 56 13.86 9.19 18.10
CA LEU A 56 14.41 8.94 16.76
C LEU A 56 14.15 7.51 16.31
N PHE A 57 14.34 6.54 17.21
CA PHE A 57 14.06 5.13 16.96
C PHE A 57 12.59 4.91 16.52
N ILE A 58 11.65 5.45 17.28
CA ILE A 58 10.21 5.35 16.96
C ILE A 58 9.90 6.07 15.66
N SER A 59 10.40 7.30 15.46
CA SER A 59 10.13 8.09 14.26
C SER A 59 10.66 7.39 12.99
N ILE A 60 11.87 6.85 13.02
CA ILE A 60 12.45 6.09 11.91
C ILE A 60 11.61 4.85 11.62
N GLY A 61 11.18 4.13 12.67
CA GLY A 61 10.35 2.94 12.54
C GLY A 61 9.01 3.22 11.85
N PHE A 62 8.27 4.24 12.30
CA PHE A 62 7.00 4.60 11.70
C PHE A 62 7.15 5.11 10.27
N VAL A 63 8.14 5.96 9.99
CA VAL A 63 8.42 6.44 8.63
C VAL A 63 8.73 5.27 7.70
N PHE A 64 9.55 4.31 8.15
CA PHE A 64 9.89 3.13 7.37
C PHE A 64 8.65 2.29 7.06
N CYS A 65 7.84 1.97 8.07
CA CYS A 65 6.60 1.20 7.89
C CYS A 65 5.64 1.91 6.93
N THR A 66 5.47 3.23 7.08
CA THR A 66 4.60 4.02 6.20
C THR A 66 5.07 3.98 4.75
N LEU A 67 6.35 4.19 4.49
CA LEU A 67 6.89 4.21 3.11
C LEU A 67 6.80 2.84 2.45
N VAL A 68 7.10 1.76 3.17
CA VAL A 68 6.96 0.40 2.65
C VAL A 68 5.50 0.08 2.36
N MET A 69 4.58 0.44 3.26
CA MET A 69 3.15 0.23 3.06
C MET A 69 2.60 1.02 1.87
N MET A 70 2.95 2.30 1.75
CA MET A 70 2.55 3.11 0.58
C MET A 70 3.08 2.52 -0.73
N LYS A 71 4.34 2.05 -0.72
CA LYS A 71 4.92 1.40 -1.89
C LYS A 71 4.18 0.12 -2.27
N GLN A 72 3.84 -0.72 -1.28
CA GLN A 72 3.08 -1.95 -1.50
C GLN A 72 1.69 -1.65 -2.05
N LEU A 73 0.97 -0.68 -1.49
CA LEU A 73 -0.36 -0.30 -1.96
C LEU A 73 -0.33 0.24 -3.40
N ASN A 74 0.61 1.11 -3.72
CA ASN A 74 0.78 1.59 -5.09
C ASN A 74 1.11 0.46 -6.07
N PHE A 75 1.92 -0.52 -5.64
CA PHE A 75 2.24 -1.69 -6.44
C PHE A 75 0.99 -2.54 -6.70
N LEU A 76 0.18 -2.80 -5.68
CA LEU A 76 -1.05 -3.60 -5.79
C LEU A 76 -2.17 -2.90 -6.55
N GLN A 77 -2.17 -1.57 -6.61
CA GLN A 77 -3.17 -0.79 -7.36
C GLN A 77 -2.80 -0.58 -8.84
N ASN A 78 -1.60 -0.98 -9.24
CA ASN A 78 -1.16 -0.84 -10.62
C ASN A 78 -1.85 -1.89 -11.51
N SER A 79 -2.53 -1.45 -12.58
CA SER A 79 -3.23 -2.31 -13.54
C SER A 79 -2.36 -3.42 -14.12
N LYS A 80 -1.08 -3.13 -14.41
CA LYS A 80 -0.13 -4.14 -14.91
C LYS A 80 0.08 -5.29 -13.94
N GLU A 81 0.08 -5.01 -12.64
CA GLU A 81 0.25 -6.03 -11.61
C GLU A 81 -1.03 -6.82 -11.34
N LEU A 82 -2.18 -6.23 -11.64
CA LEU A 82 -3.48 -6.90 -11.57
C LEU A 82 -3.75 -7.78 -12.79
N GLY A 83 -2.95 -7.65 -13.85
CA GLY A 83 -3.12 -8.41 -15.10
C GLY A 83 -4.25 -7.89 -15.99
N LEU A 84 -4.86 -6.76 -15.66
CA LEU A 84 -5.92 -6.13 -16.45
C LEU A 84 -5.95 -4.61 -16.28
N GLU A 85 -6.41 -3.89 -17.30
CA GLU A 85 -6.67 -2.46 -17.21
C GLU A 85 -8.04 -2.19 -16.56
N LYS A 86 -8.06 -1.41 -15.49
CA LYS A 86 -9.27 -1.10 -14.73
C LYS A 86 -9.64 0.38 -14.75
N HIS A 87 -8.72 1.25 -15.22
CA HIS A 87 -8.95 2.68 -15.22
C HIS A 87 -10.00 3.07 -16.26
N ASN A 88 -10.93 3.91 -15.83
CA ASN A 88 -12.02 4.40 -16.68
C ASN A 88 -12.90 3.29 -17.28
N VAL A 89 -13.04 2.17 -16.58
CA VAL A 89 -13.93 1.08 -16.95
C VAL A 89 -15.15 1.07 -16.06
N GLY A 90 -16.33 1.13 -16.67
CA GLY A 90 -17.63 0.94 -16.05
C GLY A 90 -18.25 -0.40 -16.44
N ALA A 91 -19.13 -0.91 -15.58
CA ALA A 91 -19.91 -2.08 -15.88
C ALA A 91 -21.36 -1.90 -15.45
N ILE A 92 -22.26 -2.36 -16.29
CA ILE A 92 -23.66 -2.61 -15.95
C ILE A 92 -23.77 -4.10 -15.68
N LEU A 93 -23.96 -4.47 -14.42
CA LEU A 93 -24.14 -5.88 -14.06
C LEU A 93 -25.55 -6.33 -14.48
N SER A 94 -25.58 -7.47 -15.20
CA SER A 94 -26.84 -8.08 -15.61
C SER A 94 -27.65 -8.51 -14.39
N ILE A 95 -28.94 -8.18 -14.38
CA ILE A 95 -29.91 -8.72 -13.44
C ILE A 95 -30.72 -9.80 -14.15
N TYR A 96 -30.94 -10.92 -13.46
CA TYR A 96 -31.71 -12.04 -13.96
C TYR A 96 -33.07 -11.58 -14.52
N GLY A 97 -33.30 -11.85 -15.80
CA GLY A 97 -34.61 -11.65 -16.47
C GLY A 97 -34.73 -10.39 -17.30
N PHE A 98 -33.75 -9.49 -17.33
CA PHE A 98 -33.80 -8.29 -18.17
C PHE A 98 -32.76 -8.32 -19.27
N GLU A 99 -33.15 -7.91 -20.49
CA GLU A 99 -32.22 -7.68 -21.57
C GLU A 99 -31.55 -6.31 -21.40
N ASN A 100 -30.23 -6.26 -21.45
CA ASN A 100 -29.47 -5.00 -21.37
C ASN A 100 -29.44 -4.22 -22.72
N THR A 101 -30.26 -4.63 -23.71
CA THR A 101 -30.25 -4.05 -25.05
C THR A 101 -30.44 -2.52 -25.09
N PRO A 102 -31.35 -1.92 -24.29
CA PRO A 102 -31.51 -0.47 -24.30
C PRO A 102 -30.23 0.27 -23.91
N PHE A 103 -29.55 -0.19 -22.88
CA PHE A 103 -28.33 0.46 -22.39
C PHE A 103 -27.17 0.38 -23.37
N LYS A 104 -27.09 -0.68 -24.18
CA LYS A 104 -26.07 -0.82 -25.25
C LYS A 104 -26.18 0.31 -26.28
N GLU A 105 -27.39 0.59 -26.75
CA GLU A 105 -27.60 1.64 -27.73
C GLU A 105 -27.35 3.03 -27.14
N ILE A 106 -27.75 3.25 -25.89
CA ILE A 106 -27.51 4.49 -25.16
C ILE A 106 -26.02 4.73 -25.00
N LEU A 107 -25.26 3.73 -24.50
CA LEU A 107 -23.82 3.82 -24.33
C LEU A 107 -23.09 4.15 -25.63
N LYS A 108 -23.46 3.52 -26.75
CA LYS A 108 -22.87 3.80 -28.07
C LYS A 108 -23.11 5.23 -28.56
N GLN A 109 -24.22 5.85 -28.16
CA GLN A 109 -24.55 7.23 -28.53
C GLN A 109 -23.90 8.28 -27.60
N MET A 110 -23.33 7.88 -26.47
CA MET A 110 -22.68 8.79 -25.54
C MET A 110 -21.27 9.19 -26.03
N PRO A 111 -20.99 10.50 -26.20
CA PRO A 111 -19.69 10.97 -26.68
C PRO A 111 -18.57 10.73 -25.64
N ASP A 112 -18.95 10.49 -24.39
CA ASP A 112 -18.03 10.24 -23.26
C ASP A 112 -17.66 8.75 -23.14
N VAL A 113 -18.34 7.86 -23.87
CA VAL A 113 -18.04 6.42 -23.94
C VAL A 113 -17.20 6.15 -25.17
N THR A 114 -16.08 5.47 -25.01
CA THR A 114 -15.12 5.23 -26.10
C THR A 114 -15.19 3.81 -26.65
N GLU A 115 -15.54 2.85 -25.82
CA GLU A 115 -15.56 1.43 -26.18
C GLU A 115 -16.61 0.69 -25.35
N CYS A 116 -17.25 -0.31 -25.92
CA CYS A 116 -18.25 -1.15 -25.25
C CYS A 116 -18.00 -2.63 -25.56
N LEU A 117 -18.09 -3.47 -24.55
CA LEU A 117 -17.95 -4.92 -24.64
C LEU A 117 -19.15 -5.60 -23.97
N CYS A 118 -19.74 -6.62 -24.62
CA CYS A 118 -20.94 -7.30 -24.15
C CYS A 118 -20.79 -8.82 -24.19
N GLY A 119 -21.47 -9.51 -23.29
CA GLY A 119 -21.61 -10.97 -23.36
C GLY A 119 -20.48 -11.76 -22.72
N PHE A 120 -19.57 -11.10 -22.03
CA PHE A 120 -18.46 -11.74 -21.34
C PHE A 120 -18.64 -11.75 -19.83
N SER A 121 -17.90 -12.64 -19.16
CA SER A 121 -17.78 -12.58 -17.71
C SER A 121 -17.19 -11.24 -17.29
N SER A 122 -17.83 -10.57 -16.34
CA SER A 122 -17.25 -9.35 -15.76
C SER A 122 -16.03 -9.71 -14.92
N PRO A 123 -14.88 -9.04 -15.09
CA PRO A 123 -13.74 -9.21 -14.19
C PRO A 123 -13.95 -8.52 -12.85
N ILE A 124 -15.15 -8.00 -12.58
CA ILE A 124 -15.50 -7.46 -11.29
C ILE A 124 -15.71 -8.63 -10.33
N PRO A 125 -15.28 -8.48 -9.07
CA PRO A 125 -15.32 -9.57 -8.13
C PRO A 125 -16.67 -10.24 -8.10
N LYS A 126 -16.65 -11.47 -8.45
CA LYS A 126 -17.82 -12.35 -8.38
C LYS A 126 -17.90 -12.90 -6.97
N SER A 127 -19.10 -12.88 -6.42
CA SER A 127 -19.40 -13.59 -5.16
C SER A 127 -19.29 -15.12 -5.32
N SER A 128 -19.31 -15.61 -6.55
CA SER A 128 -19.13 -17.04 -6.86
C SER A 128 -18.57 -17.22 -8.27
N PHE A 129 -17.50 -17.98 -8.38
CA PHE A 129 -16.99 -18.47 -9.66
C PHE A 129 -17.58 -19.86 -9.96
N SER A 130 -17.86 -20.15 -11.24
CA SER A 130 -18.07 -21.51 -11.70
C SER A 130 -16.76 -22.26 -11.58
N SER A 131 -16.58 -22.99 -10.52
CA SER A 131 -15.38 -23.79 -10.33
C SER A 131 -15.71 -25.27 -10.31
N TYR A 132 -14.88 -26.07 -10.89
CA TYR A 132 -14.95 -27.53 -10.82
C TYR A 132 -13.62 -28.14 -10.45
N GLU A 133 -13.62 -29.38 -10.00
CA GLU A 133 -12.43 -30.13 -9.69
C GLU A 133 -11.95 -30.87 -10.93
N LEU A 134 -10.83 -30.46 -11.48
CA LEU A 134 -10.15 -31.20 -12.52
C LEU A 134 -9.49 -32.45 -11.92
N ARG A 135 -9.72 -33.56 -12.59
CA ARG A 135 -9.25 -34.90 -12.15
C ARG A 135 -8.12 -35.43 -12.98
N GLU A 136 -8.00 -35.01 -14.25
CA GLU A 136 -7.05 -35.60 -15.19
C GLU A 136 -6.51 -34.54 -16.16
N TRP A 137 -5.18 -34.54 -16.34
CA TRP A 137 -4.48 -33.70 -17.31
C TRP A 137 -3.19 -34.41 -17.78
N GLU A 138 -2.68 -34.01 -18.93
CA GLU A 138 -1.48 -34.59 -19.51
C GLU A 138 -0.25 -34.36 -18.63
N GLY A 139 0.49 -35.42 -18.31
CA GLY A 139 1.68 -35.36 -17.46
C GLY A 139 1.39 -35.40 -15.96
N GLN A 140 0.15 -35.67 -15.56
CA GLN A 140 -0.21 -35.88 -14.15
C GLN A 140 0.57 -37.04 -13.55
N THR A 141 1.29 -36.79 -12.46
CA THR A 141 2.09 -37.83 -11.76
C THR A 141 1.30 -38.52 -10.66
N ASP A 142 0.43 -37.78 -9.98
CA ASP A 142 -0.41 -38.32 -8.90
C ASP A 142 -1.90 -38.30 -9.33
N LYS A 143 -2.44 -39.53 -9.52
CA LYS A 143 -3.85 -39.70 -9.95
C LYS A 143 -4.89 -39.31 -8.90
N GLU A 144 -4.48 -39.13 -7.64
CA GLU A 144 -5.38 -38.65 -6.58
C GLU A 144 -5.42 -37.11 -6.48
N GLN A 145 -4.45 -36.44 -7.08
CA GLN A 145 -4.40 -34.98 -7.09
C GLN A 145 -5.63 -34.42 -7.79
N ARG A 146 -6.20 -33.39 -7.20
CA ARG A 146 -7.33 -32.62 -7.75
C ARG A 146 -6.94 -31.15 -7.81
N ILE A 147 -7.30 -30.48 -8.89
CA ILE A 147 -7.04 -29.05 -9.06
C ILE A 147 -8.38 -28.33 -9.18
N LYS A 148 -8.61 -27.34 -8.32
CA LYS A 148 -9.74 -26.44 -8.45
C LYS A 148 -9.47 -25.53 -9.64
N LEU A 149 -10.34 -25.56 -10.62
CA LEU A 149 -10.26 -24.82 -11.87
C LEU A 149 -11.46 -23.88 -12.02
N GLU A 150 -11.23 -22.65 -12.40
CA GLU A 150 -12.27 -21.73 -12.82
C GLU A 150 -12.51 -21.86 -14.32
N ASN A 151 -13.76 -21.68 -14.72
CA ASN A 151 -14.20 -21.73 -16.10
C ASN A 151 -14.75 -20.38 -16.51
N GLU A 152 -14.12 -19.75 -17.49
CA GLU A 152 -14.46 -18.43 -17.98
C GLU A 152 -14.55 -18.42 -19.52
N THR A 153 -15.18 -17.39 -20.07
CA THR A 153 -15.25 -17.20 -21.52
C THR A 153 -14.56 -15.90 -21.90
N ILE A 154 -13.64 -15.99 -22.87
CA ILE A 154 -12.92 -14.84 -23.40
C ILE A 154 -12.72 -14.97 -24.90
N ASN A 155 -12.54 -13.85 -25.59
CA ASN A 155 -12.09 -13.76 -26.96
C ASN A 155 -11.04 -12.67 -27.11
N GLN A 156 -10.59 -12.40 -28.34
CA GLN A 156 -9.61 -11.36 -28.61
C GLN A 156 -10.10 -9.96 -28.18
N ASP A 157 -11.39 -9.62 -28.43
CA ASP A 157 -11.94 -8.32 -28.03
C ASP A 157 -11.88 -8.08 -26.53
N TYR A 158 -12.08 -9.15 -25.73
CA TYR A 158 -11.96 -9.09 -24.27
C TYR A 158 -10.51 -8.82 -23.83
N VAL A 159 -9.56 -9.50 -24.46
CA VAL A 159 -8.13 -9.33 -24.18
C VAL A 159 -7.67 -7.92 -24.54
N ASP A 160 -8.09 -7.41 -25.70
CA ASP A 160 -7.76 -6.05 -26.16
C ASP A 160 -8.42 -4.98 -25.27
N PHE A 161 -9.68 -5.19 -24.89
CA PHE A 161 -10.43 -4.28 -24.01
C PHE A 161 -9.73 -4.11 -22.66
N PHE A 162 -9.28 -5.19 -22.04
CA PHE A 162 -8.63 -5.17 -20.74
C PHE A 162 -7.10 -5.10 -20.81
N GLN A 163 -6.51 -5.05 -22.00
CA GLN A 163 -5.06 -5.04 -22.24
C GLN A 163 -4.36 -6.20 -21.51
N ILE A 164 -4.92 -7.41 -21.61
CA ILE A 164 -4.39 -8.61 -20.97
C ILE A 164 -3.19 -9.11 -21.79
N ASP A 165 -2.08 -9.38 -21.12
CA ASP A 165 -0.89 -9.92 -21.78
C ASP A 165 -1.06 -11.42 -22.12
N VAL A 166 -0.89 -11.76 -23.37
CA VAL A 166 -0.69 -13.14 -23.83
C VAL A 166 0.79 -13.47 -23.68
N ILE A 167 1.11 -14.47 -22.86
CA ILE A 167 2.51 -14.81 -22.47
C ILE A 167 3.12 -15.80 -23.44
N GLU A 168 2.32 -16.80 -23.87
CA GLU A 168 2.78 -17.87 -24.74
C GLU A 168 1.62 -18.35 -25.63
N GLY A 169 1.92 -18.68 -26.89
CA GLY A 169 0.94 -19.15 -27.87
C GLY A 169 0.04 -18.02 -28.39
N ASP A 170 -1.18 -18.39 -28.79
CA ASP A 170 -2.16 -17.49 -29.43
C ASP A 170 -3.48 -17.47 -28.67
N MET A 171 -4.27 -16.41 -28.85
CA MET A 171 -5.63 -16.34 -28.35
C MET A 171 -6.60 -17.19 -29.17
N LEU A 172 -7.77 -17.46 -28.58
CA LEU A 172 -8.86 -18.15 -29.23
C LEU A 172 -9.45 -17.28 -30.34
N ASP A 173 -9.69 -17.89 -31.49
CA ASP A 173 -10.38 -17.29 -32.64
C ASP A 173 -11.66 -18.03 -32.96
N GLU A 174 -12.53 -17.44 -33.80
CA GLU A 174 -13.82 -18.01 -34.16
C GLU A 174 -13.72 -19.37 -34.91
N LYS A 175 -12.55 -19.72 -35.42
CA LYS A 175 -12.29 -20.99 -36.10
C LYS A 175 -11.95 -22.11 -35.12
N ASP A 176 -11.59 -21.75 -33.89
CA ASP A 176 -11.27 -22.74 -32.87
C ASP A 176 -12.56 -23.44 -32.40
N GLY A 177 -12.53 -24.75 -32.39
CA GLY A 177 -13.61 -25.55 -31.82
C GLY A 177 -13.63 -25.50 -30.31
N GLN A 178 -14.66 -26.06 -29.68
CA GLN A 178 -14.80 -26.10 -28.24
C GLN A 178 -13.69 -26.89 -27.53
N GLY A 179 -12.99 -27.76 -28.24
CA GLY A 179 -11.83 -28.50 -27.72
C GLY A 179 -10.52 -27.70 -27.67
N VAL A 180 -10.55 -26.38 -27.91
CA VAL A 180 -9.38 -25.50 -27.81
C VAL A 180 -9.58 -24.49 -26.68
N VAL A 181 -8.54 -24.33 -25.85
CA VAL A 181 -8.63 -23.48 -24.65
C VAL A 181 -7.38 -22.63 -24.48
N VAL A 182 -7.56 -21.54 -23.76
CA VAL A 182 -6.46 -20.73 -23.19
C VAL A 182 -6.48 -20.91 -21.68
N ILE A 183 -5.30 -20.85 -21.05
CA ILE A 183 -5.15 -21.01 -19.59
C ILE A 183 -4.39 -19.83 -19.01
N ASN A 184 -4.46 -19.62 -17.68
CA ASN A 184 -3.62 -18.63 -17.00
C ASN A 184 -2.31 -19.24 -16.47
N GLU A 185 -1.39 -18.36 -16.02
CA GLU A 185 -0.11 -18.76 -15.42
C GLU A 185 -0.30 -19.67 -14.20
N ALA A 186 -1.33 -19.40 -13.38
CA ALA A 186 -1.66 -20.22 -12.22
C ALA A 186 -2.00 -21.67 -12.61
N ALA A 187 -2.69 -21.87 -13.73
CA ALA A 187 -2.99 -23.21 -14.25
C ALA A 187 -1.73 -23.91 -14.75
N VAL A 188 -0.85 -23.22 -15.49
CA VAL A 188 0.45 -23.77 -15.92
C VAL A 188 1.25 -24.29 -14.73
N LYS A 189 1.32 -23.48 -13.68
CA LYS A 189 2.02 -23.81 -12.43
C LYS A 189 1.36 -24.99 -11.70
N ALA A 190 0.02 -25.01 -11.63
CA ALA A 190 -0.73 -26.08 -10.96
C ALA A 190 -0.58 -27.43 -11.67
N PHE A 191 -0.50 -27.44 -13.01
CA PHE A 191 -0.27 -28.63 -13.82
C PHE A 191 1.20 -29.09 -13.82
N GLY A 192 2.12 -28.22 -13.38
CA GLY A 192 3.56 -28.49 -13.38
C GLY A 192 4.17 -28.49 -14.79
N TRP A 193 3.57 -27.77 -15.75
CA TRP A 193 4.05 -27.74 -17.12
C TRP A 193 5.13 -26.68 -17.35
N SER A 194 6.18 -27.07 -18.07
CA SER A 194 7.20 -26.14 -18.58
C SER A 194 6.91 -25.69 -20.03
N GLN A 195 6.15 -26.48 -20.78
CA GLN A 195 5.70 -26.20 -22.14
C GLN A 195 4.20 -26.51 -22.20
N PRO A 196 3.33 -25.54 -21.98
CA PRO A 196 1.89 -25.76 -21.87
C PRO A 196 1.18 -25.88 -23.23
N ILE A 197 1.73 -25.28 -24.29
CA ILE A 197 1.08 -25.25 -25.61
C ILE A 197 0.98 -26.65 -26.20
N GLY A 198 -0.22 -27.00 -26.70
CA GLY A 198 -0.52 -28.32 -27.26
C GLY A 198 -0.82 -29.41 -26.23
N LYS A 199 -0.65 -29.12 -24.93
CA LYS A 199 -1.00 -30.05 -23.83
C LYS A 199 -2.50 -30.23 -23.70
N LYS A 200 -2.91 -31.40 -23.16
CA LYS A 200 -4.32 -31.79 -23.06
C LYS A 200 -4.82 -31.77 -21.63
N ILE A 201 -6.04 -31.24 -21.48
CA ILE A 201 -6.81 -31.22 -20.24
C ILE A 201 -8.08 -32.04 -20.49
N TYR A 202 -8.41 -32.95 -19.57
CA TYR A 202 -9.55 -33.85 -19.70
C TYR A 202 -10.71 -33.32 -18.83
N LEU A 203 -11.55 -32.51 -19.47
CA LEU A 203 -12.78 -31.98 -18.88
C LEU A 203 -13.95 -32.90 -19.28
N ASN A 204 -15.13 -32.32 -19.60
CA ASN A 204 -16.21 -33.09 -20.22
C ASN A 204 -15.83 -33.58 -21.62
N GLU A 205 -14.91 -32.88 -22.26
CA GLU A 205 -14.28 -33.21 -23.53
C GLU A 205 -12.76 -32.98 -23.43
N VAL A 206 -12.01 -33.51 -24.39
CA VAL A 206 -10.57 -33.31 -24.44
C VAL A 206 -10.29 -31.91 -24.96
N CYS A 207 -9.66 -31.06 -24.13
CA CYS A 207 -9.29 -29.72 -24.49
C CYS A 207 -7.79 -29.60 -24.72
N THR A 208 -7.40 -28.92 -25.81
CA THR A 208 -5.99 -28.65 -26.14
C THR A 208 -5.66 -27.20 -25.84
N VAL A 209 -4.56 -26.96 -25.16
CA VAL A 209 -4.10 -25.61 -24.80
C VAL A 209 -3.50 -24.92 -26.01
N LYS A 210 -4.05 -23.77 -26.43
CA LYS A 210 -3.58 -22.94 -27.52
C LYS A 210 -2.72 -21.79 -27.07
N GLY A 211 -3.02 -21.22 -25.87
CA GLY A 211 -2.30 -20.09 -25.37
C GLY A 211 -2.32 -19.99 -23.83
N VAL A 212 -1.46 -19.14 -23.33
CA VAL A 212 -1.35 -18.80 -21.90
C VAL A 212 -1.44 -17.29 -21.75
N ILE A 213 -2.35 -16.83 -20.90
CA ILE A 213 -2.49 -15.42 -20.52
C ILE A 213 -1.95 -15.19 -19.13
N ARG A 214 -1.63 -13.93 -18.85
CA ARG A 214 -1.23 -13.48 -17.51
C ARG A 214 -2.32 -13.74 -16.50
N ASP A 215 -1.93 -14.01 -15.26
CA ASP A 215 -2.86 -14.10 -14.14
C ASP A 215 -3.64 -12.81 -13.94
N ILE A 216 -4.97 -12.92 -13.84
CA ILE A 216 -5.88 -11.81 -13.59
C ILE A 216 -6.33 -11.86 -12.14
N TYR A 217 -6.13 -10.76 -11.40
CA TYR A 217 -6.59 -10.62 -10.04
C TYR A 217 -7.97 -9.98 -10.02
N TYR A 218 -9.01 -10.80 -9.99
CA TYR A 218 -10.42 -10.34 -9.91
C TYR A 218 -10.76 -9.74 -8.54
N ASN A 219 -10.05 -10.16 -7.50
CA ASN A 219 -10.17 -9.64 -6.14
C ASN A 219 -8.90 -8.89 -5.73
N ALA A 220 -8.89 -8.33 -4.52
CA ALA A 220 -7.66 -7.80 -3.95
C ALA A 220 -6.54 -8.86 -4.03
N PRO A 221 -5.32 -8.50 -4.47
CA PRO A 221 -4.21 -9.44 -4.65
C PRO A 221 -3.60 -9.91 -3.32
N ILE A 222 -4.48 -10.17 -2.36
CA ILE A 222 -4.22 -10.81 -1.07
C ILE A 222 -4.37 -12.33 -1.22
N TYR A 223 -5.24 -12.76 -2.15
CA TYR A 223 -5.49 -14.17 -2.40
C TYR A 223 -4.74 -14.64 -3.66
N PRO A 224 -4.24 -15.89 -3.66
CA PRO A 224 -3.65 -16.46 -4.86
C PRO A 224 -4.68 -16.55 -5.99
N VAL A 225 -4.22 -16.32 -7.22
CA VAL A 225 -5.06 -16.50 -8.40
C VAL A 225 -5.39 -17.98 -8.53
N ILE A 226 -6.64 -18.27 -8.78
CA ILE A 226 -7.11 -19.64 -9.00
C ILE A 226 -6.74 -20.06 -10.43
N PRO A 227 -6.25 -21.28 -10.63
CA PRO A 227 -6.10 -21.84 -11.97
C PRO A 227 -7.37 -21.69 -12.78
N ALA A 228 -7.29 -21.18 -14.00
CA ALA A 228 -8.44 -20.91 -14.85
C ALA A 228 -8.23 -21.44 -16.27
N VAL A 229 -9.32 -21.89 -16.85
CA VAL A 229 -9.43 -22.30 -18.26
C VAL A 229 -10.44 -21.39 -18.93
N PHE A 230 -10.06 -20.85 -20.07
CA PHE A 230 -10.83 -19.91 -20.83
C PHE A 230 -11.28 -20.55 -22.14
N PHE A 231 -12.56 -20.42 -22.42
CA PHE A 231 -13.22 -20.93 -23.60
C PHE A 231 -13.69 -19.80 -24.50
N LEU A 232 -13.89 -20.09 -25.78
CA LEU A 232 -14.59 -19.18 -26.66
C LEU A 232 -16.09 -19.12 -26.27
N PRO A 233 -16.72 -17.95 -26.25
CA PRO A 233 -18.16 -17.85 -26.04
C PRO A 233 -18.93 -18.71 -27.05
N LYS A 234 -19.88 -19.51 -26.57
CA LYS A 234 -20.78 -20.24 -27.47
C LYS A 234 -21.70 -19.23 -28.14
N ASP A 235 -21.75 -19.27 -29.45
CA ASP A 235 -22.75 -18.55 -30.26
C ASP A 235 -24.14 -19.03 -29.86
N ASN A 236 -24.69 -18.38 -28.85
CA ASN A 236 -26.08 -18.57 -28.48
C ASN A 236 -26.79 -17.24 -28.78
N PRO A 237 -27.58 -17.15 -29.90
CA PRO A 237 -28.23 -15.91 -30.31
C PRO A 237 -29.11 -15.27 -29.23
N GLY A 238 -29.48 -16.03 -28.20
CA GLY A 238 -30.22 -15.55 -27.05
C GLY A 238 -29.37 -15.08 -25.86
N ASN A 239 -28.05 -15.33 -25.84
CA ASN A 239 -27.19 -15.03 -24.67
C ASN A 239 -26.40 -13.72 -24.84
N GLY A 240 -26.27 -13.18 -26.04
CA GLY A 240 -25.48 -11.97 -26.31
C GLY A 240 -25.94 -10.70 -25.61
N ASN A 241 -27.16 -10.70 -25.03
CA ASN A 241 -27.75 -9.56 -24.35
C ASN A 241 -27.93 -9.80 -22.81
N ARG A 242 -27.53 -10.95 -22.32
CA ARG A 242 -27.76 -11.34 -20.89
C ARG A 242 -26.55 -11.26 -19.99
N GLY A 243 -25.38 -10.96 -20.55
CA GLY A 243 -24.15 -10.74 -19.76
C GLY A 243 -24.03 -9.31 -19.24
N PRO A 244 -23.06 -9.05 -18.38
CA PRO A 244 -22.71 -7.68 -18.02
C PRO A 244 -22.28 -6.89 -19.25
N PHE A 245 -22.58 -5.58 -19.23
CA PHE A 245 -22.06 -4.62 -20.19
C PHE A 245 -20.86 -3.93 -19.60
N LEU A 246 -19.75 -4.02 -20.28
CA LEU A 246 -18.50 -3.33 -19.92
C LEU A 246 -18.32 -2.16 -20.89
N PHE A 247 -17.88 -1.03 -20.40
CA PHE A 247 -17.62 0.13 -21.25
C PHE A 247 -16.48 0.95 -20.72
N LYS A 248 -15.70 1.55 -21.62
CA LYS A 248 -14.69 2.54 -21.29
C LYS A 248 -15.27 3.94 -21.43
N PHE A 249 -14.92 4.82 -20.51
CA PHE A 249 -15.35 6.21 -20.51
C PHE A 249 -14.13 7.14 -20.42
N LYS A 250 -14.30 8.41 -20.85
CA LYS A 250 -13.24 9.43 -20.77
C LYS A 250 -12.98 9.80 -19.31
N GLU A 251 -11.72 10.04 -19.00
CA GLU A 251 -11.29 10.45 -17.66
C GLU A 251 -12.13 11.64 -17.14
N GLY A 252 -12.60 11.52 -15.89
CA GLY A 252 -13.42 12.56 -15.24
C GLY A 252 -14.90 12.59 -15.64
N THR A 253 -15.36 11.79 -16.62
CA THR A 253 -16.76 11.83 -17.11
C THR A 253 -17.68 10.81 -16.44
N TRP A 254 -17.17 10.00 -15.51
CA TRP A 254 -17.94 8.96 -14.80
C TRP A 254 -19.30 9.47 -14.29
N LYS A 255 -19.30 10.61 -13.60
CA LYS A 255 -20.52 11.18 -13.01
C LYS A 255 -21.57 11.49 -14.08
N THR A 256 -21.16 12.02 -15.23
CA THR A 256 -22.04 12.35 -16.33
C THR A 256 -22.64 11.11 -16.97
N VAL A 257 -21.79 10.08 -17.19
CA VAL A 257 -22.25 8.79 -17.75
C VAL A 257 -23.20 8.11 -16.76
N TYR A 258 -22.86 8.07 -15.48
CA TYR A 258 -23.70 7.51 -14.42
C TYR A 258 -25.08 8.17 -14.36
N GLN A 259 -25.15 9.49 -14.35
CA GLN A 259 -26.41 10.24 -14.31
C GLN A 259 -27.30 9.97 -15.53
N LYS A 260 -26.72 9.98 -16.73
CA LYS A 260 -27.46 9.69 -17.95
C LYS A 260 -28.04 8.28 -17.96
N LEU A 261 -27.27 7.27 -17.55
CA LEU A 261 -27.75 5.90 -17.46
C LEU A 261 -28.87 5.74 -16.42
N GLN A 262 -28.76 6.45 -15.29
CA GLN A 262 -29.84 6.47 -14.29
C GLN A 262 -31.12 7.16 -14.81
N GLU A 263 -30.98 8.28 -15.50
CA GLU A 263 -32.13 8.97 -16.11
C GLU A 263 -32.87 8.08 -17.12
N GLU A 264 -32.14 7.35 -17.96
CA GLU A 264 -32.73 6.41 -18.89
C GLU A 264 -33.37 5.20 -18.20
N ALA A 265 -32.71 4.64 -17.17
CA ALA A 265 -33.28 3.58 -16.35
C ALA A 265 -34.59 4.02 -15.68
N HIS A 266 -34.65 5.27 -15.23
CA HIS A 266 -35.85 5.84 -14.60
C HIS A 266 -37.02 5.96 -15.57
N LYS A 267 -36.77 6.36 -16.82
CA LYS A 267 -37.83 6.42 -17.87
C LYS A 267 -38.49 5.08 -18.12
N ASP A 268 -37.73 4.00 -18.05
CA ASP A 268 -38.21 2.64 -18.31
C ASP A 268 -38.60 1.88 -17.03
N ASN A 269 -38.74 2.56 -15.89
CA ASN A 269 -38.96 1.96 -14.55
C ASN A 269 -37.97 0.85 -14.16
N MET A 270 -36.74 0.97 -14.63
CA MET A 270 -35.65 0.01 -14.40
C MET A 270 -34.68 0.42 -13.27
N ASP A 271 -34.96 1.47 -12.52
CA ASP A 271 -34.06 2.00 -11.47
C ASP A 271 -33.64 0.95 -10.43
N ALA A 272 -34.59 0.11 -10.01
CA ALA A 272 -34.35 -0.94 -9.03
C ALA A 272 -33.46 -2.08 -9.59
N VAL A 273 -33.19 -2.07 -10.88
CA VAL A 273 -32.58 -3.17 -11.63
C VAL A 273 -31.18 -2.77 -12.15
N LEU A 274 -30.90 -1.47 -12.28
CA LEU A 274 -29.62 -0.96 -12.78
C LEU A 274 -28.56 -1.06 -11.69
N ASN A 275 -27.69 -2.05 -11.82
CA ASN A 275 -26.48 -2.16 -11.01
C ASN A 275 -25.27 -1.67 -11.83
N LEU A 276 -24.94 -0.40 -11.64
CA LEU A 276 -23.88 0.29 -12.35
C LEU A 276 -22.67 0.45 -11.42
N ILE A 277 -21.53 -0.02 -11.83
CA ILE A 277 -20.30 0.01 -11.06
C ILE A 277 -19.14 0.60 -11.85
N ASN A 278 -18.26 1.29 -11.14
CA ASN A 278 -16.96 1.70 -11.61
C ASN A 278 -15.93 0.70 -11.10
N MET A 279 -15.16 0.10 -11.99
CA MET A 279 -14.16 -0.91 -11.61
C MET A 279 -13.11 -0.35 -10.67
N GLU A 280 -12.63 0.85 -10.93
CA GLU A 280 -11.60 1.49 -10.10
C GLU A 280 -12.11 1.73 -8.66
N ASP A 281 -13.34 2.22 -8.51
CA ASP A 281 -13.97 2.42 -7.20
C ASP A 281 -14.14 1.09 -6.46
N THR A 282 -14.52 0.04 -7.16
CA THR A 282 -14.69 -1.30 -6.59
C THR A 282 -13.35 -1.85 -6.08
N TYR A 283 -12.29 -1.76 -6.88
CA TYR A 283 -10.95 -2.18 -6.43
C TYR A 283 -10.44 -1.32 -5.27
N ASN A 284 -10.74 -0.02 -5.26
CA ASN A 284 -10.39 0.87 -4.15
C ASN A 284 -11.14 0.51 -2.88
N GLU A 285 -12.38 0.00 -2.97
CA GLU A 285 -13.15 -0.45 -1.82
C GLU A 285 -12.56 -1.71 -1.19
N TYR A 286 -12.05 -2.66 -1.99
CA TYR A 286 -11.31 -3.82 -1.45
C TYR A 286 -10.06 -3.43 -0.68
N MET A 287 -9.36 -2.38 -1.13
CA MET A 287 -8.15 -1.88 -0.48
C MET A 287 -8.43 -0.77 0.55
N LYS A 288 -9.70 -0.54 0.90
CA LYS A 288 -10.10 0.56 1.81
C LYS A 288 -9.51 0.42 3.20
N SER A 289 -9.43 -0.81 3.72
CA SER A 289 -8.84 -1.10 5.03
C SER A 289 -7.36 -0.70 5.05
N GLU A 290 -6.61 -1.18 4.07
CA GLU A 290 -5.17 -0.94 3.91
C GLU A 290 -4.89 0.53 3.63
N ASN A 291 -5.67 1.18 2.78
CA ASN A 291 -5.57 2.62 2.51
C ASN A 291 -5.84 3.44 3.77
N THR A 292 -6.82 3.05 4.59
CA THR A 292 -7.11 3.72 5.86
C THR A 292 -5.96 3.55 6.84
N LEU A 293 -5.43 2.33 6.97
CA LEU A 293 -4.27 2.05 7.82
C LEU A 293 -3.03 2.84 7.37
N SER A 294 -2.77 2.92 6.06
CA SER A 294 -1.68 3.72 5.50
C SER A 294 -1.82 5.20 5.82
N LYS A 295 -3.03 5.77 5.71
CA LYS A 295 -3.30 7.16 6.11
C LYS A 295 -3.07 7.39 7.59
N LEU A 296 -3.53 6.48 8.46
CA LEU A 296 -3.31 6.56 9.91
C LEU A 296 -1.81 6.52 10.24
N LEU A 297 -1.07 5.58 9.66
CA LEU A 297 0.39 5.48 9.84
C LEU A 297 1.11 6.74 9.36
N SER A 298 0.67 7.35 8.25
CA SER A 298 1.23 8.60 7.74
C SER A 298 1.05 9.76 8.73
N VAL A 299 -0.14 9.88 9.32
CA VAL A 299 -0.42 10.90 10.34
C VAL A 299 0.43 10.66 11.60
N VAL A 300 0.49 9.41 12.08
CA VAL A 300 1.31 9.04 13.24
C VAL A 300 2.79 9.33 12.97
N SER A 301 3.29 8.97 11.78
CA SER A 301 4.69 9.26 11.38
C SER A 301 4.98 10.75 11.39
N LEU A 302 4.07 11.57 10.87
CA LEU A 302 4.20 13.04 10.89
C LEU A 302 4.27 13.57 12.32
N ILE A 303 3.38 13.11 13.21
CA ILE A 303 3.36 13.49 14.62
C ILE A 303 4.68 13.08 15.29
N CYS A 304 5.17 11.87 15.05
CA CYS A 304 6.45 11.40 15.60
C CYS A 304 7.63 12.27 15.15
N ILE A 305 7.67 12.68 13.88
CA ILE A 305 8.69 13.60 13.35
C ILE A 305 8.61 14.95 14.04
N VAL A 306 7.41 15.52 14.20
CA VAL A 306 7.22 16.81 14.88
C VAL A 306 7.69 16.75 16.32
N ILE A 307 7.34 15.68 17.06
CA ILE A 307 7.79 15.47 18.43
C ILE A 307 9.33 15.35 18.49
N ALA A 308 9.93 14.61 17.54
CA ALA A 308 11.39 14.47 17.46
C ALA A 308 12.08 15.82 17.21
N VAL A 309 11.55 16.66 16.32
CA VAL A 309 12.04 18.03 16.06
C VAL A 309 12.01 18.87 17.33
N PHE A 310 10.89 18.89 18.05
CA PHE A 310 10.76 19.64 19.29
C PHE A 310 11.71 19.10 20.40
N GLY A 311 11.86 17.78 20.49
CA GLY A 311 12.79 17.15 21.43
C GLY A 311 14.25 17.55 21.16
N ILE A 312 14.69 17.47 19.90
CA ILE A 312 16.03 17.91 19.48
C ILE A 312 16.21 19.41 19.75
N PHE A 313 15.24 20.22 19.34
CA PHE A 313 15.28 21.66 19.54
C PHE A 313 15.41 22.06 21.02
N SER A 314 14.64 21.43 21.90
CA SER A 314 14.70 21.65 23.36
C SER A 314 16.06 21.27 23.93
N LEU A 315 16.60 20.09 23.53
CA LEU A 315 17.91 19.64 24.01
C LEU A 315 19.08 20.46 23.49
N VAL A 316 19.03 20.86 22.21
CA VAL A 316 20.06 21.76 21.66
C VAL A 316 20.07 23.07 22.42
N THR A 317 18.88 23.59 22.78
CA THR A 317 18.75 24.79 23.59
C THR A 317 19.40 24.64 24.95
N LEU A 318 19.04 23.56 25.68
CA LEU A 318 19.60 23.25 26.99
C LEU A 318 21.11 23.03 26.92
N SER A 319 21.59 22.29 25.94
CA SER A 319 23.03 22.07 25.73
C SER A 319 23.79 23.36 25.39
N CYS A 320 23.19 24.26 24.59
CA CYS A 320 23.79 25.57 24.36
C CYS A 320 23.86 26.44 25.61
N GLU A 321 22.84 26.39 26.49
CA GLU A 321 22.84 27.11 27.75
C GLU A 321 23.89 26.54 28.73
N GLN A 322 23.96 25.24 28.91
CA GLN A 322 24.93 24.58 29.76
C GLN A 322 26.37 24.81 29.32
N ARG A 323 26.63 24.86 28.01
CA ARG A 323 27.96 25.05 27.41
C ARG A 323 28.21 26.51 27.02
N ARG A 324 27.40 27.47 27.49
CA ARG A 324 27.46 28.89 27.07
C ARG A 324 28.85 29.49 27.30
N LYS A 325 29.49 29.23 28.49
CA LYS A 325 30.85 29.68 28.78
C LYS A 325 31.90 29.05 27.86
N GLU A 326 31.82 27.75 27.60
CA GLU A 326 32.70 27.03 26.65
C GLU A 326 32.61 27.60 25.25
N ILE A 327 31.39 27.85 24.75
CA ILE A 327 31.15 28.47 23.45
C ILE A 327 31.75 29.86 23.40
N ALA A 328 31.59 30.68 24.43
CA ALA A 328 32.13 32.03 24.53
C ALA A 328 33.67 32.03 24.50
N ILE A 329 34.30 31.17 25.30
CA ILE A 329 35.78 31.02 25.36
C ILE A 329 36.32 30.58 24.00
N ARG A 330 35.73 29.58 23.36
CA ARG A 330 36.12 29.13 22.03
C ARG A 330 35.98 30.24 20.98
N LYS A 331 34.96 31.07 21.09
CA LYS A 331 34.72 32.18 20.19
C LYS A 331 35.74 33.31 20.38
N VAL A 332 36.11 33.62 21.61
CA VAL A 332 37.19 34.57 21.92
C VAL A 332 38.52 34.05 21.36
N ASN A 333 38.76 32.76 21.41
CA ASN A 333 39.93 32.11 20.78
C ASN A 333 39.85 31.93 19.28
N GLY A 334 38.90 32.61 18.60
CA GLY A 334 38.79 32.65 17.13
C GLY A 334 38.04 31.49 16.50
N ALA A 335 37.33 30.65 17.28
CA ALA A 335 36.54 29.56 16.68
C ALA A 335 35.38 30.11 15.84
N SER A 336 35.26 29.66 14.61
CA SER A 336 34.15 29.99 13.74
C SER A 336 32.85 29.29 14.18
N VAL A 337 31.70 29.89 13.78
CA VAL A 337 30.36 29.29 14.05
C VAL A 337 30.25 27.86 13.48
N LYS A 338 30.94 27.59 12.36
CA LYS A 338 30.98 26.24 11.77
C LYS A 338 31.61 25.19 12.68
N VAL A 339 32.64 25.55 13.43
CA VAL A 339 33.29 24.62 14.39
C VAL A 339 32.35 24.25 15.53
N ILE A 340 31.60 25.22 16.04
CA ILE A 340 30.60 25.02 17.09
C ILE A 340 29.43 24.16 16.55
N LEU A 341 28.90 24.48 15.37
CA LEU A 341 27.87 23.69 14.70
C LEU A 341 28.28 22.22 14.55
N ASN A 342 29.52 21.98 14.08
CA ASN A 342 30.02 20.64 13.83
C ASN A 342 30.14 19.80 15.12
N LEU A 343 30.41 20.44 16.27
CA LEU A 343 30.44 19.77 17.55
C LEU A 343 29.05 19.21 17.93
N PHE A 344 28.02 20.04 17.84
CA PHE A 344 26.65 19.62 18.12
C PHE A 344 26.18 18.60 17.07
N PHE A 345 26.45 18.84 15.79
CA PHE A 345 26.05 17.94 14.72
C PHE A 345 26.60 16.52 14.91
N LYS A 346 27.86 16.38 15.27
CA LYS A 346 28.48 15.06 15.56
C LYS A 346 27.75 14.32 16.67
N GLU A 347 27.35 15.00 17.72
CA GLU A 347 26.68 14.39 18.87
C GLU A 347 25.31 13.81 18.46
N TYR A 348 24.50 14.58 17.71
CA TYR A 348 23.19 14.11 17.22
C TYR A 348 23.30 13.12 16.07
N LEU A 349 24.35 13.21 15.24
CA LEU A 349 24.64 12.22 14.21
C LEU A 349 24.88 10.83 14.81
N ILE A 350 25.64 10.76 15.90
CA ILE A 350 25.89 9.50 16.62
C ILE A 350 24.56 8.91 17.13
N LEU A 351 23.69 9.74 17.72
CA LEU A 351 22.38 9.30 18.20
C LEU A 351 21.50 8.80 17.02
N LEU A 352 21.52 9.49 15.87
CA LEU A 352 20.81 9.07 14.68
C LEU A 352 21.32 7.72 14.17
N VAL A 353 22.64 7.53 14.10
CA VAL A 353 23.23 6.26 13.64
C VAL A 353 22.82 5.11 14.56
N ILE A 354 22.88 5.30 15.88
CA ILE A 354 22.48 4.28 16.86
C ILE A 354 20.99 3.97 16.73
N ALA A 355 20.14 5.01 16.65
CA ALA A 355 18.71 4.86 16.49
C ALA A 355 18.36 4.11 15.20
N SER A 356 19.04 4.45 14.08
CA SER A 356 18.84 3.81 12.77
C SER A 356 19.27 2.34 12.79
N PHE A 357 20.40 2.04 13.44
CA PHE A 357 20.90 0.67 13.57
C PHE A 357 19.93 -0.25 14.32
N MET A 358 19.19 0.29 15.28
CA MET A 358 18.16 -0.44 16.02
C MET A 358 16.82 -0.46 15.27
N ALA A 359 16.41 0.68 14.68
CA ALA A 359 15.09 0.84 14.07
C ALA A 359 14.94 0.04 12.77
N PHE A 360 15.92 0.10 11.87
CA PHE A 360 15.81 -0.54 10.56
C PHE A 360 15.64 -2.07 10.61
N PRO A 361 16.42 -2.84 11.40
CA PRO A 361 16.21 -4.28 11.49
C PRO A 361 14.85 -4.64 12.05
N LEU A 362 14.41 -3.95 13.11
CA LEU A 362 13.11 -4.23 13.73
C LEU A 362 11.96 -3.89 12.78
N SER A 363 11.99 -2.72 12.14
CA SER A 363 10.97 -2.29 11.18
C SER A 363 10.94 -3.18 9.95
N TYR A 364 12.10 -3.66 9.49
CA TYR A 364 12.18 -4.64 8.40
C TYR A 364 11.49 -5.95 8.76
N LEU A 365 11.73 -6.48 9.96
CA LEU A 365 11.09 -7.73 10.41
C LEU A 365 9.57 -7.57 10.50
N ILE A 366 9.08 -6.45 11.06
CA ILE A 366 7.66 -6.14 11.15
C ILE A 366 7.03 -6.06 9.75
N MET A 367 7.67 -5.31 8.84
CA MET A 367 7.14 -5.14 7.49
C MET A 367 7.26 -6.39 6.63
N LYS A 368 8.29 -7.19 6.82
CA LYS A 368 8.42 -8.50 6.16
C LYS A 368 7.26 -9.42 6.55
N TYR A 369 6.99 -9.54 7.85
CA TYR A 369 5.86 -10.34 8.35
C TYR A 369 4.51 -9.84 7.81
N TRP A 370 4.33 -8.52 7.73
CA TRP A 370 3.12 -7.93 7.15
C TRP A 370 3.00 -8.21 5.63
N LEU A 371 4.10 -8.10 4.89
CA LEU A 371 4.15 -8.39 3.46
C LEU A 371 3.89 -9.86 3.13
N GLU A 372 4.23 -10.80 4.02
CA GLU A 372 3.96 -12.23 3.86
C GLU A 372 2.45 -12.54 3.75
N GLY A 373 1.58 -11.63 4.22
CA GLY A 373 0.14 -11.71 4.01
C GLY A 373 -0.34 -11.43 2.57
N TYR A 374 0.57 -11.00 1.67
CA TYR A 374 0.24 -10.68 0.28
C TYR A 374 0.88 -11.68 -0.68
N VAL A 375 0.14 -12.08 -1.70
CA VAL A 375 0.65 -13.00 -2.74
C VAL A 375 1.72 -12.31 -3.59
N LYS A 376 1.48 -11.06 -3.96
CA LYS A 376 2.48 -10.22 -4.64
C LYS A 376 3.08 -9.24 -3.66
N GLN A 377 4.40 -9.27 -3.54
CA GLN A 377 5.15 -8.45 -2.61
C GLN A 377 6.08 -7.50 -3.35
N THR A 378 6.09 -6.23 -2.94
CA THR A 378 7.06 -5.27 -3.45
C THR A 378 8.44 -5.50 -2.80
N PRO A 379 9.54 -5.49 -3.57
CA PRO A 379 10.87 -5.60 -2.98
C PRO A 379 11.19 -4.36 -2.12
N ILE A 380 11.70 -4.60 -0.90
CA ILE A 380 12.17 -3.54 -0.01
C ILE A 380 13.58 -3.13 -0.48
N ASN A 381 13.67 -2.07 -1.27
CA ASN A 381 14.92 -1.63 -1.87
C ASN A 381 15.79 -0.89 -0.85
N PHE A 382 17.10 -1.04 -0.98
CA PHE A 382 18.10 -0.36 -0.14
C PHE A 382 17.95 1.17 -0.11
N TRP A 383 17.47 1.79 -1.18
CA TRP A 383 17.24 3.23 -1.29
C TRP A 383 16.24 3.78 -0.25
N ILE A 384 15.32 2.96 0.26
CA ILE A 384 14.38 3.38 1.30
C ILE A 384 15.12 3.72 2.58
N TYR A 385 16.08 2.89 2.98
CA TYR A 385 16.90 3.11 4.18
C TYR A 385 17.74 4.39 4.04
N GLY A 386 18.42 4.55 2.90
CA GLY A 386 19.22 5.74 2.60
C GLY A 386 18.40 7.02 2.58
N GLY A 387 17.22 6.99 1.97
CA GLY A 387 16.29 8.11 1.90
C GLY A 387 15.78 8.55 3.28
N ILE A 388 15.38 7.59 4.14
CA ILE A 388 14.94 7.87 5.50
C ILE A 388 16.08 8.45 6.34
N PHE A 389 17.27 7.83 6.27
CA PHE A 389 18.45 8.31 6.99
C PHE A 389 18.82 9.74 6.59
N ALA A 390 18.87 10.02 5.27
CA ALA A 390 19.17 11.35 4.75
C ALA A 390 18.09 12.39 5.12
N GLY A 391 16.82 12.02 5.07
CA GLY A 391 15.71 12.88 5.49
C GLY A 391 15.77 13.24 6.97
N MET A 392 16.01 12.26 7.84
CA MET A 392 16.16 12.49 9.28
C MET A 392 17.42 13.31 9.59
N LEU A 393 18.52 13.07 8.87
CA LEU A 393 19.74 13.87 8.99
C LEU A 393 19.49 15.34 8.63
N LEU A 394 18.75 15.60 7.55
CA LEU A 394 18.37 16.95 7.13
C LEU A 394 17.53 17.65 8.19
N ILE A 395 16.52 16.95 8.76
CA ILE A 395 15.66 17.48 9.82
C ILE A 395 16.49 17.85 11.05
N ILE A 396 17.40 16.98 11.50
CA ILE A 396 18.31 17.24 12.62
C ILE A 396 19.18 18.46 12.32
N PHE A 397 19.79 18.53 11.14
CA PHE A 397 20.65 19.62 10.72
C PHE A 397 19.92 20.97 10.74
N LEU A 398 18.72 21.03 10.19
CA LEU A 398 17.89 22.25 10.19
C LEU A 398 17.49 22.67 11.61
N SER A 399 17.18 21.72 12.48
CA SER A 399 16.83 21.96 13.89
C SER A 399 17.98 22.55 14.68
N ILE A 400 19.21 22.07 14.43
CA ILE A 400 20.43 22.51 15.13
C ILE A 400 20.88 23.89 14.62
N ILE A 401 20.88 24.11 13.31
CA ILE A 401 21.44 25.32 12.68
C ILE A 401 20.84 26.60 13.27
N TRP A 402 19.52 26.64 13.37
CA TRP A 402 18.80 27.82 13.85
C TRP A 402 19.20 28.19 15.29
N ARG A 403 19.31 27.21 16.17
CA ARG A 403 19.62 27.44 17.60
C ARG A 403 21.08 27.75 17.86
N VAL A 404 21.97 26.96 17.29
CA VAL A 404 23.41 27.16 17.48
C VAL A 404 23.85 28.46 16.84
N TRP A 405 23.30 28.83 15.68
CA TRP A 405 23.59 30.12 15.06
C TRP A 405 23.13 31.29 15.93
N LYS A 406 21.95 31.21 16.55
CA LYS A 406 21.45 32.23 17.48
C LYS A 406 22.34 32.31 18.75
N ALA A 407 22.73 31.18 19.32
CA ALA A 407 23.61 31.13 20.48
C ALA A 407 25.01 31.67 20.17
N ALA A 408 25.56 31.33 19.02
CA ALA A 408 26.89 31.79 18.59
C ALA A 408 26.93 33.28 18.21
N ARG A 409 25.80 33.94 17.98
CA ARG A 409 25.73 35.40 17.73
C ARG A 409 25.67 36.25 19.03
N GLN A 410 25.48 35.64 20.20
CA GLN A 410 25.49 36.38 21.46
C GLN A 410 26.87 37.00 21.73
N ASN A 411 26.88 38.19 22.35
CA ASN A 411 28.12 38.91 22.66
C ASN A 411 28.91 38.17 23.72
N PRO A 412 30.14 37.68 23.44
CA PRO A 412 30.95 36.91 24.43
C PRO A 412 31.25 37.69 25.72
N ALA A 413 31.37 39.03 25.62
CA ALA A 413 31.66 39.88 26.75
C ALA A 413 30.52 39.91 27.81
N GLU A 414 29.25 39.91 27.33
CA GLU A 414 28.09 39.89 28.22
C GLU A 414 27.94 38.52 28.90
N VAL A 415 28.31 37.44 28.21
CA VAL A 415 28.22 36.07 28.72
C VAL A 415 29.22 35.81 29.85
N ILE A 416 30.39 36.42 29.76
CA ILE A 416 31.45 36.25 30.77
C ILE A 416 31.22 37.17 31.99
N LYS A 417 30.54 38.32 31.79
CA LYS A 417 30.28 39.33 32.79
C LYS A 417 29.00 39.11 33.62
N SER A 418 28.12 38.17 33.22
CA SER A 418 26.84 37.88 33.86
C SER A 418 26.99 36.93 35.07
N GLU A 419 27.89 37.20 35.98
CA GLU A 419 27.93 36.69 37.36
C GLU A 419 27.62 37.77 38.36
#